data_6fc29720a93acf06fb3e532a3b67c216
#
_entry.id   6fc29720a93acf06fb3e532a3b67c216
#
_cell.length_a   1.000
_cell.length_b   1.000
_cell.length_c   1.000
_cell.angle_alpha   90.00
_cell.angle_beta   90.00
_cell.angle_gamma   90.00
#
_symmetry.space_group_name_H-M   'P 1'
#
loop_
_entity.id
_entity.type
_entity.pdbx_description
1 polymer ?
#
loop_
_entity_poly.entity_id
_entity_poly.type
_entity_poly.pdbx_seq_one_letter_code
_entity_poly.pdbx_strand_id
1 'polypeptide(L)'
;MKHRFPFNLTWLVGCIIGLSACNLVTYQPTETITQIEPQTGYRLSTAMEQALQKENLLIVTFSGGGSRAASLGYGVLEQFKNTPVRPTEKGDTLLDNIDVVYGVSGGAVLAGYFSLEGRDVIPKFNERFLNKNLQKELISQVFSLSNMPRLTSSQFGRSDLLQERLNLTLYKNKKFA
;
A
#
# COMPACT_ATOMS: atom_id res chain seq x y z
N MET A 1 -27.96 43.78 41.38
CA MET A 1 -26.56 43.27 41.25
C MET A 1 -26.39 42.54 39.92
N LYS A 2 -25.70 43.18 38.95
CA LYS A 2 -25.41 42.57 37.64
C LYS A 2 -24.11 41.78 37.76
N HIS A 3 -24.16 40.47 37.81
CA HIS A 3 -22.99 39.61 37.67
C HIS A 3 -22.50 39.70 36.20
N ARG A 4 -21.45 40.51 35.98
CA ARG A 4 -20.65 40.44 34.76
C ARG A 4 -19.74 39.21 34.89
N PHE A 5 -20.04 38.16 34.14
CA PHE A 5 -19.10 37.06 33.94
C PHE A 5 -17.84 37.64 33.25
N PRO A 6 -16.64 37.51 33.84
CA PRO A 6 -15.44 37.87 33.13
C PRO A 6 -15.30 36.84 31.97
N PHE A 7 -15.50 37.31 30.75
CA PHE A 7 -15.18 36.57 29.56
C PHE A 7 -13.67 36.40 29.55
N ASN A 8 -13.20 35.27 30.09
CA ASN A 8 -11.79 35.05 30.37
C ASN A 8 -11.00 35.07 29.05
N LEU A 9 -10.03 35.95 28.95
CA LEU A 9 -9.07 36.10 27.86
C LEU A 9 -8.46 34.72 27.45
N THR A 10 -8.33 33.82 28.42
CA THR A 10 -7.92 32.40 28.19
C THR A 10 -8.84 31.61 27.24
N TRP A 11 -10.16 31.83 27.29
CA TRP A 11 -11.08 31.21 26.39
C TRP A 11 -10.93 31.73 24.94
N LEU A 12 -10.70 33.03 24.83
CA LEU A 12 -10.49 33.66 23.52
C LEU A 12 -9.19 33.19 22.85
N VAL A 13 -8.12 33.11 23.65
CA VAL A 13 -6.81 32.59 23.20
C VAL A 13 -6.91 31.10 22.80
N GLY A 14 -7.65 30.30 23.58
CA GLY A 14 -7.92 28.89 23.24
C GLY A 14 -8.67 28.71 21.92
N CYS A 15 -9.68 29.55 21.65
CA CYS A 15 -10.42 29.52 20.39
C CYS A 15 -9.54 29.96 19.19
N ILE A 16 -8.68 30.95 19.37
CA ILE A 16 -7.77 31.43 18.31
C ILE A 16 -6.74 30.35 17.96
N ILE A 17 -6.18 29.67 18.94
CA ILE A 17 -5.23 28.55 18.73
C ILE A 17 -5.95 27.37 18.04
N GLY A 18 -7.20 27.09 18.41
CA GLY A 18 -8.01 26.04 17.77
C GLY A 18 -8.34 26.31 16.30
N LEU A 19 -8.53 27.56 15.93
CA LEU A 19 -8.82 27.97 14.54
C LEU A 19 -7.58 27.92 13.64
N SER A 20 -6.38 28.03 14.20
CA SER A 20 -5.13 27.94 13.43
C SER A 20 -4.75 26.52 13.04
N ALA A 21 -5.38 25.50 13.63
CA ALA A 21 -5.06 24.09 13.39
C ALA A 21 -5.56 23.54 12.02
N CYS A 22 -6.40 24.29 11.32
CA CYS A 22 -7.03 23.81 10.09
C CYS A 22 -6.12 23.76 8.85
N ASN A 23 -4.86 24.18 8.95
CA ASN A 23 -3.97 24.31 7.78
C ASN A 23 -2.65 23.53 7.91
N LEU A 24 -2.62 22.45 8.71
CA LEU A 24 -1.39 21.69 8.99
C LEU A 24 -0.99 20.69 7.88
N VAL A 25 -1.85 20.46 6.90
CA VAL A 25 -1.53 19.57 5.78
C VAL A 25 -1.66 20.36 4.48
N THR A 26 -0.53 20.60 3.84
CA THR A 26 -0.48 21.16 2.50
C THR A 26 -0.44 20.00 1.50
N TYR A 27 -1.38 19.97 0.57
CA TYR A 27 -1.33 19.04 -0.55
C TYR A 27 -0.09 19.37 -1.40
N GLN A 28 0.79 18.39 -1.52
CA GLN A 28 1.88 18.47 -2.50
C GLN A 28 1.41 17.70 -3.73
N PRO A 29 1.12 18.40 -4.85
CA PRO A 29 0.80 17.71 -6.09
C PRO A 29 1.99 16.84 -6.49
N THR A 30 1.71 15.64 -6.97
CA THR A 30 2.71 14.80 -7.63
C THR A 30 3.32 15.59 -8.78
N GLU A 31 4.65 15.52 -8.93
CA GLU A 31 5.33 16.14 -10.05
C GLU A 31 4.64 15.72 -11.36
N THR A 32 4.22 16.71 -12.14
CA THR A 32 3.62 16.45 -13.44
C THR A 32 4.70 16.08 -14.42
N ILE A 33 4.53 14.95 -15.12
CA ILE A 33 5.39 14.61 -16.24
C ILE A 33 5.12 15.59 -17.37
N THR A 34 6.17 16.23 -17.87
CA THR A 34 6.11 17.17 -18.98
C THR A 34 6.06 16.49 -20.33
N GLN A 35 6.56 15.25 -20.41
CA GLN A 35 6.60 14.45 -21.62
C GLN A 35 6.31 12.99 -21.30
N ILE A 36 5.44 12.38 -22.11
CA ILE A 36 5.17 10.93 -22.02
C ILE A 36 6.15 10.23 -22.98
N GLU A 37 7.03 9.41 -22.40
CA GLU A 37 7.92 8.56 -23.17
C GLU A 37 7.35 7.13 -23.26
N PRO A 38 6.78 6.72 -24.41
CA PRO A 38 6.10 5.43 -24.54
C PRO A 38 7.03 4.22 -24.35
N GLN A 39 8.33 4.41 -24.52
CA GLN A 39 9.34 3.35 -24.47
C GLN A 39 10.00 3.19 -23.10
N THR A 40 9.71 4.08 -22.13
CA THR A 40 10.33 4.05 -20.81
C THR A 40 9.35 3.58 -19.74
N GLY A 41 9.87 2.91 -18.71
CA GLY A 41 9.10 2.36 -17.59
C GLY A 41 8.31 1.09 -17.95
N TYR A 42 7.52 0.61 -16.98
CA TYR A 42 6.70 -0.58 -17.16
C TYR A 42 5.55 -0.32 -18.16
N ARG A 43 5.43 -1.21 -19.15
CA ARG A 43 4.34 -1.22 -20.12
C ARG A 43 3.74 -2.62 -20.20
N LEU A 44 2.44 -2.72 -19.95
CA LEU A 44 1.73 -3.99 -20.01
C LEU A 44 1.83 -4.63 -21.41
N SER A 45 1.76 -3.82 -22.48
CA SER A 45 1.92 -4.29 -23.86
C SER A 45 3.24 -5.01 -24.07
N THR A 46 4.35 -4.40 -23.66
CA THR A 46 5.69 -4.99 -23.79
C THR A 46 5.83 -6.25 -22.92
N ALA A 47 5.30 -6.22 -21.68
CA ALA A 47 5.32 -7.39 -20.81
C ALA A 47 4.49 -8.54 -21.39
N MET A 48 3.33 -8.26 -21.99
CA MET A 48 2.50 -9.26 -22.66
C MET A 48 3.16 -9.81 -23.94
N GLU A 49 3.79 -8.96 -24.74
CA GLU A 49 4.52 -9.43 -25.92
C GLU A 49 5.64 -10.41 -25.54
N GLN A 50 6.40 -10.10 -24.49
CA GLN A 50 7.43 -11.00 -23.97
C GLN A 50 6.85 -12.30 -23.42
N ALA A 51 5.75 -12.22 -22.69
CA ALA A 51 5.08 -13.39 -22.12
C ALA A 51 4.50 -14.30 -23.20
N LEU A 52 3.94 -13.74 -24.28
CA LEU A 52 3.39 -14.51 -25.42
C LEU A 52 4.46 -15.22 -26.25
N GLN A 53 5.74 -14.87 -26.11
CA GLN A 53 6.85 -15.62 -26.72
C GLN A 53 7.17 -16.93 -25.96
N LYS A 54 6.67 -17.09 -24.74
CA LYS A 54 6.83 -18.30 -23.96
C LYS A 54 5.83 -19.37 -24.38
N GLU A 55 6.20 -20.63 -24.17
CA GLU A 55 5.31 -21.77 -24.41
C GLU A 55 4.03 -21.71 -23.56
N ASN A 56 4.15 -21.20 -22.34
CA ASN A 56 3.05 -21.06 -21.39
C ASN A 56 2.99 -19.65 -20.83
N LEU A 57 1.79 -19.11 -20.69
CA LEU A 57 1.51 -17.84 -20.06
C LEU A 57 0.83 -18.09 -18.70
N LEU A 58 1.48 -17.68 -17.60
CA LEU A 58 0.94 -17.82 -16.25
C LEU A 58 0.47 -16.47 -15.70
N ILE A 59 -0.84 -16.32 -15.61
CA ILE A 59 -1.49 -15.13 -15.04
C ILE A 59 -2.09 -15.49 -13.69
N VAL A 60 -1.75 -14.72 -12.64
CA VAL A 60 -2.29 -14.92 -11.30
C VAL A 60 -3.15 -13.73 -10.89
N THR A 61 -4.36 -14.01 -10.42
CA THR A 61 -5.29 -12.99 -9.95
C THR A 61 -5.61 -13.17 -8.47
N PHE A 62 -5.47 -12.08 -7.69
CA PHE A 62 -5.77 -12.08 -6.27
C PHE A 62 -7.06 -11.30 -6.01
N SER A 63 -8.05 -11.95 -5.39
CA SER A 63 -9.33 -11.33 -5.06
C SER A 63 -9.23 -10.32 -3.93
N GLY A 64 -10.22 -9.44 -3.80
CA GLY A 64 -10.42 -8.60 -2.64
C GLY A 64 -10.82 -9.39 -1.40
N GLY A 65 -10.70 -8.79 -0.22
CA GLY A 65 -11.08 -9.42 1.06
C GLY A 65 -10.12 -9.13 2.22
N GLY A 66 -9.37 -8.04 2.12
CA GLY A 66 -8.44 -7.59 3.16
C GLY A 66 -7.29 -8.58 3.40
N SER A 67 -6.86 -8.67 4.65
CA SER A 67 -5.74 -9.56 5.03
C SER A 67 -6.02 -11.05 4.79
N ARG A 68 -7.29 -11.48 4.84
CA ARG A 68 -7.66 -12.88 4.57
C ARG A 68 -7.39 -13.27 3.12
N ALA A 69 -7.78 -12.42 2.17
CA ALA A 69 -7.50 -12.67 0.75
C ALA A 69 -5.99 -12.61 0.47
N ALA A 70 -5.27 -11.67 1.08
CA ALA A 70 -3.82 -11.60 0.99
C ALA A 70 -3.15 -12.86 1.57
N SER A 71 -3.64 -13.40 2.70
CA SER A 71 -3.12 -14.64 3.29
C SER A 71 -3.33 -15.84 2.39
N LEU A 72 -4.52 -15.98 1.78
CA LEU A 72 -4.80 -17.06 0.83
C LEU A 72 -3.87 -16.97 -0.37
N GLY A 73 -3.76 -15.79 -0.96
CA GLY A 73 -2.86 -15.56 -2.10
C GLY A 73 -1.40 -15.84 -1.76
N TYR A 74 -0.95 -15.43 -0.56
CA TYR A 74 0.39 -15.73 -0.07
C TYR A 74 0.65 -17.24 0.02
N GLY A 75 -0.30 -18.02 0.56
CA GLY A 75 -0.19 -19.48 0.61
C GLY A 75 -0.09 -20.12 -0.78
N VAL A 76 -0.79 -19.58 -1.78
CA VAL A 76 -0.66 -20.01 -3.18
C VAL A 76 0.75 -19.71 -3.71
N LEU A 77 1.28 -18.49 -3.49
CA LEU A 77 2.64 -18.14 -3.91
C LEU A 77 3.71 -19.00 -3.21
N GLU A 78 3.50 -19.31 -1.93
CA GLU A 78 4.38 -20.22 -1.17
C GLU A 78 4.39 -21.63 -1.78
N GLN A 79 3.22 -22.14 -2.15
CA GLN A 79 3.12 -23.42 -2.85
C GLN A 79 3.78 -23.34 -4.23
N PHE A 80 3.59 -22.27 -4.98
CA PHE A 80 4.23 -22.07 -6.28
C PHE A 80 5.77 -22.05 -6.19
N LYS A 81 6.31 -21.46 -5.13
CA LYS A 81 7.76 -21.48 -4.85
C LYS A 81 8.31 -22.90 -4.69
N ASN A 82 7.49 -23.82 -4.19
CA ASN A 82 7.86 -25.21 -3.93
C ASN A 82 7.47 -26.16 -5.05
N THR A 83 6.81 -25.67 -6.10
CA THR A 83 6.34 -26.48 -7.24
C THR A 83 7.24 -26.24 -8.45
N PRO A 84 8.07 -27.20 -8.86
CA PRO A 84 8.88 -27.08 -10.06
C PRO A 84 8.00 -27.06 -11.33
N VAL A 85 8.39 -26.28 -12.33
CA VAL A 85 7.69 -26.25 -13.64
C VAL A 85 7.91 -27.60 -14.37
N ARG A 86 9.14 -28.11 -14.30
CA ARG A 86 9.50 -29.44 -14.82
C ARG A 86 10.09 -30.28 -13.71
N PRO A 87 9.56 -31.48 -13.47
CA PRO A 87 10.03 -32.33 -12.37
C PRO A 87 11.52 -32.68 -12.44
N THR A 88 12.11 -32.62 -13.62
CA THR A 88 13.52 -32.99 -13.89
C THR A 88 14.48 -31.81 -13.79
N GLU A 89 14.00 -30.57 -13.77
CA GLU A 89 14.83 -29.38 -13.73
C GLU A 89 14.79 -28.75 -12.32
N LYS A 90 15.93 -28.73 -11.63
CA LYS A 90 16.03 -28.06 -10.34
C LYS A 90 16.22 -26.55 -10.54
N GLY A 91 15.41 -25.75 -9.86
CA GLY A 91 15.61 -24.31 -9.73
C GLY A 91 14.56 -23.44 -10.40
N ASP A 92 13.78 -23.97 -11.34
CA ASP A 92 12.69 -23.23 -11.98
C ASP A 92 11.33 -23.66 -11.41
N THR A 93 10.64 -22.73 -10.75
CA THR A 93 9.39 -22.99 -10.06
C THR A 93 8.23 -22.23 -10.70
N LEU A 94 6.99 -22.62 -10.38
CA LEU A 94 5.81 -21.87 -10.84
C LEU A 94 5.87 -20.40 -10.40
N LEU A 95 6.45 -20.10 -9.24
CA LEU A 95 6.61 -18.72 -8.77
C LEU A 95 7.46 -17.87 -9.74
N ASP A 96 8.51 -18.44 -10.29
CA ASP A 96 9.44 -17.75 -11.21
C ASP A 96 8.83 -17.55 -12.60
N ASN A 97 7.81 -18.31 -12.91
CA ASN A 97 7.14 -18.31 -14.21
C ASN A 97 5.82 -17.51 -14.22
N ILE A 98 5.53 -16.77 -13.14
CA ILE A 98 4.40 -15.84 -13.15
C ILE A 98 4.76 -14.65 -14.04
N ASP A 99 3.99 -14.49 -15.12
CA ASP A 99 4.19 -13.43 -16.11
C ASP A 99 3.42 -12.17 -15.75
N VAL A 100 2.19 -12.33 -15.28
CA VAL A 100 1.32 -11.20 -14.95
C VAL A 100 0.57 -11.46 -13.65
N VAL A 101 0.48 -10.43 -12.82
CA VAL A 101 -0.32 -10.47 -11.59
C VAL A 101 -1.36 -9.36 -11.59
N TYR A 102 -2.57 -9.69 -11.16
CA TYR A 102 -3.62 -8.73 -10.88
C TYR A 102 -4.08 -8.87 -9.43
N GLY A 103 -4.48 -7.77 -8.84
CA GLY A 103 -5.00 -7.79 -7.46
C GLY A 103 -6.06 -6.75 -7.22
N VAL A 104 -6.99 -7.06 -6.31
CA VAL A 104 -8.03 -6.14 -5.85
C VAL A 104 -7.91 -5.99 -4.34
N SER A 105 -7.92 -4.75 -3.82
CA SER A 105 -7.89 -4.46 -2.37
C SER A 105 -6.72 -5.18 -1.66
N GLY A 106 -7.00 -6.05 -0.68
CA GLY A 106 -5.96 -6.83 0.00
C GLY A 106 -5.12 -7.70 -0.93
N GLY A 107 -5.71 -8.25 -2.00
CA GLY A 107 -4.99 -8.95 -3.05
C GLY A 107 -4.07 -8.03 -3.85
N ALA A 108 -4.44 -6.76 -4.05
CA ALA A 108 -3.58 -5.78 -4.71
C ALA A 108 -2.33 -5.46 -3.89
N VAL A 109 -2.44 -5.46 -2.54
CA VAL A 109 -1.29 -5.29 -1.65
C VAL A 109 -0.28 -6.42 -1.85
N LEU A 110 -0.76 -7.67 -1.93
CA LEU A 110 0.11 -8.83 -2.19
C LEU A 110 0.70 -8.79 -3.60
N ALA A 111 -0.12 -8.51 -4.62
CA ALA A 111 0.32 -8.41 -6.01
C ALA A 111 1.43 -7.36 -6.18
N GLY A 112 1.21 -6.15 -5.64
CA GLY A 112 2.20 -5.08 -5.68
C GLY A 112 3.50 -5.44 -4.95
N TYR A 113 3.39 -6.10 -3.80
CA TYR A 113 4.57 -6.54 -3.05
C TYR A 113 5.35 -7.64 -3.78
N PHE A 114 4.65 -8.60 -4.37
CA PHE A 114 5.25 -9.64 -5.22
C PHE A 114 5.97 -9.03 -6.43
N SER A 115 5.35 -8.07 -7.11
CA SER A 115 5.97 -7.38 -8.25
C SER A 115 7.26 -6.62 -7.89
N LEU A 116 7.40 -6.19 -6.63
CA LEU A 116 8.60 -5.49 -6.14
C LEU A 116 9.69 -6.42 -5.63
N GLU A 117 9.34 -7.52 -5.00
CA GLU A 117 10.28 -8.38 -4.26
C GLU A 117 10.50 -9.74 -4.97
N GLY A 118 9.66 -10.10 -5.95
CA GLY A 118 9.76 -11.39 -6.64
C GLY A 118 9.74 -12.58 -5.67
N ARG A 119 10.71 -13.48 -5.78
CA ARG A 119 10.84 -14.66 -4.89
C ARG A 119 10.93 -14.30 -3.40
N ASP A 120 11.41 -13.11 -3.09
CA ASP A 120 11.58 -12.63 -1.72
C ASP A 120 10.26 -12.25 -1.05
N VAL A 121 9.13 -12.28 -1.76
CA VAL A 121 7.80 -12.19 -1.15
C VAL A 121 7.65 -13.22 -0.03
N ILE A 122 8.28 -14.38 -0.20
CA ILE A 122 8.34 -15.44 0.80
C ILE A 122 9.74 -15.43 1.48
N PRO A 123 9.87 -15.22 2.79
CA PRO A 123 8.84 -15.08 3.83
C PRO A 123 8.47 -13.63 4.16
N LYS A 124 9.07 -12.64 3.52
CA LYS A 124 9.02 -11.22 3.91
C LYS A 124 7.60 -10.66 4.07
N PHE A 125 6.66 -11.07 3.20
CA PHE A 125 5.28 -10.58 3.28
C PHE A 125 4.58 -11.05 4.54
N ASN A 126 4.81 -12.28 4.94
CA ASN A 126 4.27 -12.83 6.18
C ASN A 126 4.76 -12.03 7.39
N GLU A 127 6.05 -11.78 7.48
CA GLU A 127 6.68 -11.07 8.60
C GLU A 127 6.24 -9.59 8.67
N ARG A 128 6.13 -8.93 7.51
CA ARG A 128 5.87 -7.48 7.43
C ARG A 128 4.41 -7.11 7.39
N PHE A 129 3.54 -8.00 6.93
CA PHE A 129 2.13 -7.73 6.71
C PHE A 129 1.21 -8.69 7.46
N LEU A 130 1.30 -10.01 7.20
CA LEU A 130 0.31 -10.96 7.72
C LEU A 130 0.39 -11.11 9.24
N ASN A 131 1.59 -11.10 9.82
CA ASN A 131 1.82 -11.16 11.26
C ASN A 131 1.57 -9.82 11.98
N LYS A 132 1.11 -8.76 11.26
CA LYS A 132 0.80 -7.48 11.85
C LYS A 132 -0.71 -7.28 11.97
N ASN A 133 -1.14 -6.74 13.10
CA ASN A 133 -2.54 -6.34 13.25
C ASN A 133 -2.74 -4.93 12.72
N LEU A 134 -2.76 -4.81 11.37
CA LEU A 134 -2.91 -3.52 10.69
C LEU A 134 -4.17 -2.77 11.10
N GLN A 135 -5.27 -3.48 11.36
CA GLN A 135 -6.52 -2.85 11.80
C GLN A 135 -6.33 -2.16 13.14
N LYS A 136 -5.73 -2.83 14.12
CA LYS A 136 -5.46 -2.26 15.45
C LYS A 136 -4.50 -1.07 15.33
N GLU A 137 -3.46 -1.21 14.51
CA GLU A 137 -2.48 -0.15 14.27
C GLU A 137 -3.13 1.08 13.63
N LEU A 138 -3.96 0.91 12.59
CA LEU A 138 -4.68 2.01 11.95
C LEU A 138 -5.66 2.70 12.91
N ILE A 139 -6.41 1.92 13.70
CA ILE A 139 -7.30 2.47 14.71
C ILE A 139 -6.50 3.32 15.72
N SER A 140 -5.38 2.81 16.22
CA SER A 140 -4.54 3.56 17.16
C SER A 140 -3.98 4.85 16.55
N GLN A 141 -3.66 4.85 15.26
CA GLN A 141 -3.20 6.05 14.56
C GLN A 141 -4.31 7.08 14.35
N VAL A 142 -5.53 6.65 14.06
CA VAL A 142 -6.70 7.56 13.95
C VAL A 142 -6.94 8.29 15.27
N PHE A 143 -6.79 7.62 16.40
CA PHE A 143 -6.97 8.23 17.73
C PHE A 143 -5.68 8.83 18.32
N SER A 144 -4.60 8.90 17.55
CA SER A 144 -3.37 9.55 17.99
C SER A 144 -3.52 11.07 17.98
N LEU A 145 -3.09 11.71 19.07
CA LEU A 145 -3.09 13.18 19.18
C LEU A 145 -2.29 13.85 18.06
N SER A 146 -1.26 13.20 17.54
CA SER A 146 -0.45 13.71 16.42
C SER A 146 -1.19 13.68 15.08
N ASN A 147 -2.12 12.73 14.88
CA ASN A 147 -2.84 12.58 13.62
C ASN A 147 -4.21 13.28 13.63
N MET A 148 -4.76 13.59 14.80
CA MET A 148 -6.06 14.27 14.86
C MET A 148 -6.11 15.58 14.06
N PRO A 149 -5.12 16.50 14.13
CA PRO A 149 -5.14 17.72 13.33
C PRO A 149 -5.06 17.45 11.82
N ARG A 150 -4.35 16.38 11.42
CA ARG A 150 -4.22 15.97 10.00
C ARG A 150 -5.55 15.42 9.47
N LEU A 151 -6.24 14.60 10.26
CA LEU A 151 -7.51 13.98 9.91
C LEU A 151 -8.69 14.96 9.86
N THR A 152 -8.58 16.13 10.48
CA THR A 152 -9.55 17.23 10.34
C THR A 152 -9.33 18.08 9.10
N SER A 153 -8.19 17.91 8.42
CA SER A 153 -7.91 18.56 7.14
C SER A 153 -8.74 17.94 6.01
N SER A 154 -9.22 18.77 5.08
CA SER A 154 -9.91 18.30 3.86
C SER A 154 -8.97 17.54 2.90
N GLN A 155 -7.68 17.62 3.11
CA GLN A 155 -6.63 17.07 2.22
C GLN A 155 -6.02 15.78 2.75
N PHE A 156 -6.40 15.30 3.93
CA PHE A 156 -5.83 14.11 4.55
C PHE A 156 -6.92 13.25 5.19
N GLY A 157 -6.95 11.99 4.86
CA GLY A 157 -7.96 11.06 5.36
C GLY A 157 -7.39 9.70 5.78
N ARG A 158 -8.29 8.76 6.05
CA ARG A 158 -7.93 7.39 6.44
C ARG A 158 -7.16 6.63 5.36
N SER A 159 -7.41 6.96 4.09
CA SER A 159 -6.69 6.36 2.96
C SER A 159 -5.22 6.76 2.97
N ASP A 160 -4.92 8.01 3.31
CA ASP A 160 -3.56 8.52 3.38
C ASP A 160 -2.79 7.87 4.54
N LEU A 161 -3.44 7.68 5.70
CA LEU A 161 -2.85 6.91 6.80
C LEU A 161 -2.53 5.46 6.39
N LEU A 162 -3.44 4.81 5.65
CA LEU A 162 -3.21 3.47 5.15
C LEU A 162 -2.03 3.44 4.17
N GLN A 163 -2.00 4.40 3.24
CA GLN A 163 -0.91 4.54 2.28
C GLN A 163 0.44 4.74 2.98
N GLU A 164 0.52 5.67 3.93
CA GLU A 164 1.73 5.89 4.73
C GLU A 164 2.16 4.60 5.45
N ARG A 165 1.21 3.89 6.03
CA ARG A 165 1.50 2.65 6.76
C ARG A 165 2.03 1.56 5.85
N LEU A 166 1.38 1.31 4.72
CA LEU A 166 1.83 0.33 3.74
C LEU A 166 3.20 0.70 3.18
N ASN A 167 3.42 1.99 2.92
CA ASN A 167 4.70 2.45 2.44
C ASN A 167 5.83 2.20 3.45
N LEU A 168 5.62 2.53 4.72
CA LEU A 168 6.61 2.31 5.77
C LEU A 168 6.91 0.83 6.04
N THR A 169 5.88 -0.02 6.00
CA THR A 169 6.01 -1.43 6.39
C THR A 169 6.40 -2.35 5.25
N LEU A 170 5.80 -2.15 4.08
CA LEU A 170 5.98 -3.03 2.92
C LEU A 170 6.87 -2.41 1.85
N TYR A 171 6.44 -1.27 1.31
CA TYR A 171 7.01 -0.75 0.06
C TYR A 171 8.29 0.06 0.25
N LYS A 172 8.56 0.57 1.48
CA LYS A 172 9.81 1.28 1.82
C LYS A 172 10.19 2.38 0.81
N ASN A 173 9.20 3.20 0.43
CA ASN A 173 9.31 4.26 -0.57
C ASN A 173 9.69 3.79 -1.99
N LYS A 174 9.60 2.49 -2.29
CA LYS A 174 9.75 2.00 -3.65
C LYS A 174 8.60 2.50 -4.51
N LYS A 175 8.90 2.89 -5.74
CA LYS A 175 7.94 3.33 -6.76
C LYS A 175 8.00 2.36 -7.92
N PHE A 176 6.91 2.23 -8.66
CA PHE A 176 6.94 1.62 -9.99
C PHE A 176 7.66 2.60 -10.93
N ALA A 177 8.73 2.16 -11.55
CA ALA A 177 9.51 2.95 -12.50
C ALA A 177 8.89 2.84 -13.90
#